data_07eed8b8430eb89e9b907e096b7ae77d
#
_entry.id   07eed8b8430eb89e9b907e096b7ae77d
#
_cell.length_a   1.000
_cell.length_b   1.000
_cell.length_c   1.000
_cell.angle_alpha   90.00
_cell.angle_beta   90.00
_cell.angle_gamma   90.00
#
_symmetry.space_group_name_H-M   'P 1'
#
loop_
_entity.id
_entity.type
_entity.pdbx_description
1 polymer ?
#
loop_
_entity_poly.entity_id
_entity_poly.type
_entity_poly.pdbx_seq_one_letter_code
_entity_poly.pdbx_strand_id
1 'polypeptide(L)'
;MSNSKLVNYTKLSPNHSGKRTHSIDRITPHCVVGQCSVETLGSIFMNTACEASCNYGIGYDGRVLLCVDESNRSWCSSSNANDQRAVTIECASDTTAPYTMNSKVYNKLVALCVDICKRNGKTKLLWFGNESKTLNYSPKSNEMVLTVHRWFANKSCPGDWLYNRLGNLADEVTA
;
A
#
# COMPACT_ATOMS: atom_id res chain seq x y z
N MET A 1 6.05 -16.99 4.38
CA MET A 1 6.02 -15.53 4.14
C MET A 1 5.71 -14.82 5.45
N SER A 2 6.55 -13.90 5.83
CA SER A 2 6.44 -13.19 7.10
C SER A 2 5.94 -11.76 6.90
N ASN A 3 5.37 -11.18 7.97
CA ASN A 3 5.00 -9.79 8.01
C ASN A 3 6.22 -8.91 8.30
N SER A 4 6.11 -7.61 8.03
CA SER A 4 7.18 -6.65 8.29
C SER A 4 7.49 -6.55 9.78
N LYS A 5 8.76 -6.45 10.11
CA LYS A 5 9.22 -6.18 11.49
C LYS A 5 9.02 -4.72 11.89
N LEU A 6 8.65 -3.84 10.95
CA LEU A 6 8.34 -2.43 11.24
C LEU A 6 6.98 -2.24 11.88
N VAL A 7 6.15 -3.28 11.97
CA VAL A 7 4.82 -3.22 12.58
C VAL A 7 4.93 -2.85 14.06
N ASN A 8 4.16 -1.84 14.46
CA ASN A 8 4.06 -1.36 15.85
C ASN A 8 2.73 -1.76 16.51
N TYR A 9 1.71 -2.01 15.72
CA TYR A 9 0.35 -2.28 16.20
C TYR A 9 -0.34 -3.27 15.25
N THR A 10 -0.95 -4.30 15.81
CA THR A 10 -1.66 -5.32 15.03
C THR A 10 -3.15 -5.29 15.37
N LYS A 11 -3.98 -5.13 14.35
CA LYS A 11 -5.43 -5.23 14.45
C LYS A 11 -5.94 -5.91 13.18
N LEU A 12 -6.03 -7.23 13.23
CA LEU A 12 -6.38 -8.02 12.04
C LEU A 12 -7.85 -7.84 11.67
N SER A 13 -8.07 -7.42 10.43
CA SER A 13 -9.40 -7.23 9.85
C SER A 13 -9.98 -8.57 9.38
N PRO A 14 -11.29 -8.79 9.51
CA PRO A 14 -11.97 -9.92 8.86
C PRO A 14 -12.13 -9.74 7.36
N ASN A 15 -11.87 -8.52 6.83
CA ASN A 15 -12.12 -8.16 5.44
C ASN A 15 -10.93 -8.54 4.55
N HIS A 16 -10.82 -9.82 4.22
CA HIS A 16 -9.78 -10.31 3.31
C HIS A 16 -10.26 -11.59 2.62
N SER A 17 -9.58 -11.95 1.53
CA SER A 17 -9.94 -13.14 0.73
C SER A 17 -9.08 -14.37 1.04
N GLY A 18 -8.33 -14.35 2.15
CA GLY A 18 -7.42 -15.43 2.47
C GLY A 18 -6.16 -15.39 1.61
N LYS A 19 -5.53 -16.53 1.44
CA LYS A 19 -4.24 -16.61 0.75
C LYS A 19 -4.32 -16.11 -0.69
N ARG A 20 -3.25 -15.43 -1.09
CA ARG A 20 -3.10 -14.90 -2.45
C ARG A 20 -3.08 -16.03 -3.48
N THR A 21 -3.63 -15.73 -4.65
CA THR A 21 -3.58 -16.63 -5.81
C THR A 21 -2.40 -16.31 -6.74
N HIS A 22 -1.63 -15.28 -6.42
CA HIS A 22 -0.48 -14.83 -7.20
C HIS A 22 0.66 -14.42 -6.26
N SER A 23 1.90 -14.57 -6.71
CA SER A 23 3.06 -14.07 -5.96
C SER A 23 3.03 -12.55 -5.88
N ILE A 24 3.66 -11.99 -4.86
CA ILE A 24 3.72 -10.54 -4.65
C ILE A 24 4.73 -9.94 -5.64
N ASP A 25 4.24 -9.06 -6.53
CA ASP A 25 5.06 -8.31 -7.47
C ASP A 25 4.58 -6.86 -7.65
N ARG A 26 3.65 -6.41 -6.79
CA ARG A 26 3.14 -5.03 -6.79
C ARG A 26 3.08 -4.47 -5.37
N ILE A 27 3.18 -3.15 -5.26
CA ILE A 27 2.84 -2.38 -4.06
C ILE A 27 1.86 -1.31 -4.49
N THR A 28 0.76 -1.17 -3.75
CA THR A 28 -0.26 -0.15 -4.02
C THR A 28 -0.40 0.75 -2.79
N PRO A 29 0.25 1.92 -2.78
CA PRO A 29 0.09 2.88 -1.70
C PRO A 29 -1.19 3.71 -1.89
N HIS A 30 -1.88 3.99 -0.78
CA HIS A 30 -3.15 4.72 -0.73
C HIS A 30 -3.06 5.89 0.23
N CYS A 31 -3.92 6.89 0.05
CA CYS A 31 -4.20 7.91 1.07
C CYS A 31 -5.53 7.57 1.75
N VAL A 32 -5.54 7.58 3.08
CA VAL A 32 -6.76 7.27 3.85
C VAL A 32 -7.69 8.49 3.99
N VAL A 33 -7.22 9.66 3.54
CA VAL A 33 -7.97 10.92 3.59
C VAL A 33 -8.31 11.30 5.05
N GLY A 34 -7.30 11.28 5.91
CA GLY A 34 -7.40 11.68 7.31
C GLY A 34 -6.08 11.49 8.03
N GLN A 35 -5.84 12.33 9.02
CA GLN A 35 -4.66 12.24 9.90
C GLN A 35 -4.95 11.20 10.99
N CYS A 36 -5.10 9.95 10.58
CA CYS A 36 -5.48 8.86 11.45
C CYS A 36 -4.30 8.28 12.23
N SER A 37 -4.56 7.85 13.47
CA SER A 37 -3.65 6.97 14.19
C SER A 37 -3.79 5.53 13.69
N VAL A 38 -2.82 4.67 14.01
CA VAL A 38 -2.92 3.24 13.66
C VAL A 38 -4.11 2.57 14.35
N GLU A 39 -4.47 3.02 15.57
CA GLU A 39 -5.63 2.52 16.30
C GLU A 39 -6.93 2.86 15.56
N THR A 40 -7.06 4.09 15.07
CA THR A 40 -8.22 4.50 14.28
C THR A 40 -8.31 3.74 12.97
N LEU A 41 -7.19 3.62 12.24
CA LEU A 41 -7.15 2.84 11.00
C LEU A 41 -7.57 1.39 11.23
N GLY A 42 -7.03 0.75 12.26
CA GLY A 42 -7.38 -0.62 12.60
C GLY A 42 -8.86 -0.78 12.89
N SER A 43 -9.45 0.17 13.61
CA SER A 43 -10.88 0.16 13.95
C SER A 43 -11.79 0.30 12.74
N ILE A 44 -11.40 1.16 11.78
CA ILE A 44 -12.18 1.35 10.54
C ILE A 44 -12.35 0.02 9.81
N PHE A 45 -11.29 -0.74 9.66
CA PHE A 45 -11.30 -1.98 8.87
C PHE A 45 -11.80 -3.21 9.64
N MET A 46 -12.14 -3.06 10.92
CA MET A 46 -12.84 -4.11 11.66
C MET A 46 -14.31 -4.20 11.30
N ASN A 47 -14.88 -3.14 10.75
CA ASN A 47 -16.28 -3.13 10.33
C ASN A 47 -16.45 -3.89 9.02
N THR A 48 -17.19 -5.00 9.06
CA THR A 48 -17.44 -5.81 7.86
C THR A 48 -18.28 -5.08 6.83
N ALA A 49 -19.08 -4.11 7.25
CA ALA A 49 -19.92 -3.31 6.34
C ALA A 49 -19.11 -2.36 5.47
N CYS A 50 -17.87 -2.01 5.85
CA CYS A 50 -17.04 -1.15 5.03
C CYS A 50 -16.44 -1.87 3.81
N GLU A 51 -16.44 -3.20 3.82
CA GLU A 51 -15.95 -4.06 2.72
C GLU A 51 -14.58 -3.63 2.21
N ALA A 52 -13.69 -3.21 3.13
CA ALA A 52 -12.37 -2.68 2.79
C ALA A 52 -11.35 -3.09 3.85
N SER A 53 -10.10 -3.16 3.42
CA SER A 53 -8.95 -3.40 4.30
C SER A 53 -7.66 -3.05 3.57
N CYS A 54 -6.54 -3.16 4.28
CA CYS A 54 -5.20 -3.01 3.72
C CYS A 54 -4.29 -4.05 4.37
N ASN A 55 -3.15 -4.35 3.76
CA ASN A 55 -2.15 -5.17 4.44
C ASN A 55 -1.53 -4.37 5.59
N TYR A 56 -1.04 -3.18 5.28
CA TYR A 56 -0.41 -2.29 6.26
C TYR A 56 -1.08 -0.93 6.26
N GLY A 57 -1.02 -0.25 7.40
CA GLY A 57 -1.39 1.15 7.51
C GLY A 57 -0.25 1.94 8.14
N ILE A 58 -0.13 3.21 7.80
CA ILE A 58 0.84 4.12 8.41
C ILE A 58 0.06 5.27 9.02
N GLY A 59 0.16 5.39 10.36
CA GLY A 59 -0.49 6.47 11.09
C GLY A 59 0.24 7.79 10.93
N TYR A 60 -0.42 8.88 11.33
CA TYR A 60 0.14 10.23 11.21
C TYR A 60 1.47 10.41 11.95
N ASP A 61 1.74 9.59 12.94
CA ASP A 61 2.97 9.61 13.73
C ASP A 61 4.07 8.69 13.17
N GLY A 62 3.81 8.01 12.06
CA GLY A 62 4.75 7.10 11.41
C GLY A 62 4.74 5.68 11.96
N ARG A 63 3.85 5.34 12.91
CA ARG A 63 3.71 3.95 13.36
C ARG A 63 3.02 3.12 12.28
N VAL A 64 3.30 1.82 12.26
CA VAL A 64 2.80 0.88 11.25
C VAL A 64 1.77 -0.07 11.86
N LEU A 65 0.62 -0.17 11.20
CA LEU A 65 -0.45 -1.13 11.49
C LEU A 65 -0.27 -2.37 10.61
N LEU A 66 -0.44 -3.56 11.21
CA LEU A 66 -0.73 -4.76 10.45
C LEU A 66 -2.24 -5.00 10.50
N CYS A 67 -2.88 -4.90 9.35
CA CYS A 67 -4.33 -5.02 9.22
C CYS A 67 -4.75 -6.35 8.58
N VAL A 68 -4.02 -6.79 7.55
CA VAL A 68 -4.18 -8.10 6.90
C VAL A 68 -2.80 -8.68 6.71
N ASP A 69 -2.60 -9.94 7.09
CA ASP A 69 -1.32 -10.61 6.87
C ASP A 69 -0.83 -10.42 5.44
N GLU A 70 0.47 -10.18 5.27
CA GLU A 70 1.05 -9.94 3.94
C GLU A 70 0.80 -11.12 2.99
N SER A 71 0.69 -12.33 3.51
CA SER A 71 0.38 -13.53 2.73
C SER A 71 -1.07 -13.58 2.22
N ASN A 72 -1.95 -12.71 2.73
CA ASN A 72 -3.36 -12.69 2.38
C ASN A 72 -3.71 -11.49 1.48
N ARG A 73 -4.76 -11.68 0.66
CA ARG A 73 -5.27 -10.63 -0.22
C ARG A 73 -6.18 -9.69 0.56
N SER A 74 -5.80 -8.42 0.64
CA SER A 74 -6.64 -7.35 1.21
C SER A 74 -7.73 -6.89 0.22
N TRP A 75 -8.68 -6.12 0.70
CA TRP A 75 -9.72 -5.46 -0.12
C TRP A 75 -9.45 -3.96 -0.14
N CYS A 76 -8.52 -3.51 -0.96
CA CYS A 76 -8.01 -2.15 -0.87
C CYS A 76 -8.16 -1.33 -2.16
N SER A 77 -7.94 -1.95 -3.32
CA SER A 77 -7.74 -1.20 -4.56
C SER A 77 -8.91 -1.30 -5.56
N SER A 78 -10.04 -1.87 -5.16
CA SER A 78 -11.21 -2.09 -6.02
C SER A 78 -10.91 -3.02 -7.21
N SER A 79 -9.86 -3.82 -7.12
CA SER A 79 -9.45 -4.77 -8.16
C SER A 79 -8.94 -6.05 -7.52
N ASN A 80 -9.66 -7.14 -7.72
CA ASN A 80 -9.21 -8.46 -7.25
C ASN A 80 -7.86 -8.82 -7.89
N ALA A 81 -7.71 -8.62 -9.18
CA ALA A 81 -6.49 -8.96 -9.90
C ALA A 81 -5.27 -8.21 -9.34
N ASN A 82 -5.41 -6.92 -9.05
CA ASN A 82 -4.33 -6.14 -8.46
C ASN A 82 -4.03 -6.60 -7.02
N ASP A 83 -5.07 -6.73 -6.19
CA ASP A 83 -4.89 -7.02 -4.76
C ASP A 83 -4.37 -8.44 -4.51
N GLN A 84 -4.57 -9.38 -5.43
CA GLN A 84 -3.95 -10.71 -5.33
C GLN A 84 -2.43 -10.66 -5.44
N ARG A 85 -1.88 -9.67 -6.11
CA ARG A 85 -0.42 -9.53 -6.34
C ARG A 85 0.18 -8.32 -5.62
N ALA A 86 -0.62 -7.45 -5.02
CA ALA A 86 -0.14 -6.22 -4.42
C ALA A 86 -0.16 -6.27 -2.90
N VAL A 87 0.92 -5.81 -2.27
CA VAL A 87 0.89 -5.40 -0.87
C VAL A 87 0.31 -4.00 -0.86
N THR A 88 -0.77 -3.80 -0.10
CA THR A 88 -1.49 -2.54 -0.04
C THR A 88 -1.17 -1.80 1.26
N ILE A 89 -1.02 -0.48 1.17
CA ILE A 89 -0.60 0.36 2.30
C ILE A 89 -1.49 1.59 2.35
N GLU A 90 -2.28 1.74 3.42
CA GLU A 90 -3.05 2.96 3.66
C GLU A 90 -2.23 3.94 4.47
N CYS A 91 -2.08 5.16 3.99
CA CYS A 91 -1.25 6.19 4.61
C CYS A 91 -2.09 7.35 5.10
N ALA A 92 -1.84 7.80 6.34
CA ALA A 92 -2.47 8.99 6.88
C ALA A 92 -2.13 10.21 6.00
N SER A 93 -3.13 11.04 5.75
CA SER A 93 -3.01 12.19 4.87
C SER A 93 -3.97 13.30 5.28
N ASP A 94 -3.82 14.49 4.69
CA ASP A 94 -4.80 15.56 4.86
C ASP A 94 -6.16 15.12 4.31
N THR A 95 -7.21 15.79 4.76
CA THR A 95 -8.60 15.50 4.36
C THR A 95 -9.01 16.20 3.07
N THR A 96 -8.20 17.14 2.58
CA THR A 96 -8.47 17.91 1.37
C THR A 96 -7.36 17.72 0.34
N ALA A 97 -7.73 17.87 -0.94
CA ALA A 97 -6.76 17.77 -2.03
C ALA A 97 -5.60 18.78 -1.81
N PRO A 98 -4.36 18.41 -2.10
CA PRO A 98 -3.89 17.21 -2.81
C PRO A 98 -3.65 15.98 -1.91
N TYR A 99 -4.19 15.96 -0.69
CA TYR A 99 -4.05 14.86 0.29
C TYR A 99 -2.60 14.67 0.73
N THR A 100 -2.01 15.76 1.19
CA THR A 100 -0.60 15.81 1.62
C THR A 100 -0.34 14.88 2.81
N MET A 101 0.79 14.20 2.75
CA MET A 101 1.30 13.38 3.84
C MET A 101 2.44 14.10 4.54
N ASN A 102 2.52 13.98 5.87
CA ASN A 102 3.65 14.57 6.59
C ASN A 102 4.93 13.72 6.39
N SER A 103 6.07 14.25 6.80
CA SER A 103 7.36 13.60 6.60
C SER A 103 7.49 12.26 7.33
N LYS A 104 6.86 12.11 8.49
CA LYS A 104 6.88 10.85 9.25
C LYS A 104 6.18 9.75 8.47
N VAL A 105 5.05 10.05 7.85
CA VAL A 105 4.29 9.10 7.03
C VAL A 105 5.07 8.75 5.78
N TYR A 106 5.53 9.73 5.03
CA TYR A 106 6.26 9.48 3.78
C TYR A 106 7.55 8.69 4.02
N ASN A 107 8.34 9.08 5.03
CA ASN A 107 9.59 8.39 5.35
C ASN A 107 9.33 6.94 5.77
N LYS A 108 8.26 6.70 6.51
CA LYS A 108 7.88 5.32 6.87
C LYS A 108 7.41 4.53 5.66
N LEU A 109 6.71 5.17 4.71
CA LEU A 109 6.31 4.52 3.47
C LEU A 109 7.54 4.04 2.69
N VAL A 110 8.57 4.87 2.58
CA VAL A 110 9.85 4.47 1.96
C VAL A 110 10.44 3.26 2.67
N ALA A 111 10.55 3.32 3.99
CA ALA A 111 11.14 2.24 4.80
C ALA A 111 10.35 0.94 4.66
N LEU A 112 9.03 1.02 4.68
CA LEU A 112 8.16 -0.15 4.56
C LEU A 112 8.26 -0.77 3.18
N CYS A 113 8.31 0.04 2.13
CA CYS A 113 8.51 -0.46 0.76
C CYS A 113 9.86 -1.15 0.60
N VAL A 114 10.92 -0.59 1.19
CA VAL A 114 12.25 -1.25 1.20
C VAL A 114 12.16 -2.63 1.86
N ASP A 115 11.53 -2.71 3.02
CA ASP A 115 11.38 -3.96 3.76
C ASP A 115 10.57 -5.00 2.97
N ILE A 116 9.44 -4.58 2.40
CA ILE A 116 8.58 -5.45 1.59
C ILE A 116 9.37 -5.98 0.38
N CYS A 117 10.07 -5.11 -0.34
CA CYS A 117 10.87 -5.50 -1.50
C CYS A 117 11.94 -6.53 -1.10
N LYS A 118 12.70 -6.26 -0.04
CA LYS A 118 13.76 -7.18 0.42
C LYS A 118 13.22 -8.55 0.78
N ARG A 119 12.14 -8.61 1.54
CA ARG A 119 11.56 -9.88 1.98
C ARG A 119 10.94 -10.68 0.84
N ASN A 120 10.60 -10.03 -0.26
CA ASN A 120 10.03 -10.66 -1.45
C ASN A 120 11.07 -10.84 -2.58
N GLY A 121 12.37 -10.68 -2.27
CA GLY A 121 13.45 -10.90 -3.23
C GLY A 121 13.52 -9.85 -4.35
N LYS A 122 13.00 -8.65 -4.10
CA LYS A 122 12.97 -7.58 -5.10
C LYS A 122 14.08 -6.57 -4.83
N THR A 123 14.82 -6.23 -5.88
CA THR A 123 15.92 -5.25 -5.83
C THR A 123 15.55 -3.93 -6.50
N LYS A 124 14.42 -3.90 -7.20
CA LYS A 124 13.94 -2.71 -7.91
C LYS A 124 12.48 -2.47 -7.62
N LEU A 125 12.14 -1.21 -7.34
CA LEU A 125 10.76 -0.73 -7.33
C LEU A 125 10.58 0.17 -8.54
N LEU A 126 9.58 -0.12 -9.38
CA LEU A 126 9.36 0.56 -10.65
C LEU A 126 8.09 1.41 -10.62
N TRP A 127 8.16 2.59 -11.20
CA TRP A 127 7.02 3.45 -11.43
C TRP A 127 7.01 3.91 -12.88
N PHE A 128 6.00 3.51 -13.65
CA PHE A 128 5.89 3.88 -15.07
C PHE A 128 5.03 5.11 -15.31
N GLY A 129 4.21 5.50 -14.35
CA GLY A 129 3.33 6.66 -14.48
C GLY A 129 2.27 6.53 -15.58
N ASN A 130 1.94 5.32 -15.99
CA ASN A 130 0.99 5.04 -17.05
C ASN A 130 0.25 3.74 -16.75
N GLU A 131 -1.08 3.79 -16.72
CA GLU A 131 -1.92 2.65 -16.37
C GLU A 131 -1.74 1.49 -17.35
N SER A 132 -1.91 1.74 -18.64
CA SER A 132 -1.85 0.70 -19.68
C SER A 132 -0.49 0.02 -19.70
N LYS A 133 0.58 0.81 -19.69
CA LYS A 133 1.94 0.30 -19.68
C LYS A 133 2.20 -0.57 -18.44
N THR A 134 1.75 -0.11 -17.28
CA THR A 134 1.96 -0.82 -16.01
C THR A 134 1.20 -2.13 -15.96
N LEU A 135 -0.08 -2.12 -16.31
CA LEU A 135 -0.93 -3.31 -16.20
C LEU A 135 -0.58 -4.38 -17.23
N ASN A 136 0.05 -4.00 -18.34
CA ASN A 136 0.53 -4.93 -19.37
C ASN A 136 1.99 -5.36 -19.18
N TYR A 137 2.68 -4.79 -18.18
CA TYR A 137 4.07 -5.13 -17.89
C TYR A 137 4.17 -6.44 -17.11
N SER A 138 5.08 -7.32 -17.54
CA SER A 138 5.40 -8.55 -16.82
C SER A 138 6.70 -8.34 -16.04
N PRO A 139 6.62 -8.12 -14.70
CA PRO A 139 7.82 -7.85 -13.91
C PRO A 139 8.78 -9.03 -13.93
N LYS A 140 10.07 -8.72 -13.97
CA LYS A 140 11.13 -9.71 -13.76
C LYS A 140 11.11 -10.16 -12.30
N SER A 141 11.79 -11.28 -12.02
CA SER A 141 11.78 -11.87 -10.67
C SER A 141 12.27 -10.92 -9.57
N ASN A 142 13.14 -9.97 -9.90
CA ASN A 142 13.69 -8.99 -8.96
C ASN A 142 12.99 -7.63 -8.99
N GLU A 143 11.87 -7.52 -9.68
CA GLU A 143 11.14 -6.25 -9.86
C GLU A 143 9.82 -6.25 -9.11
N MET A 144 9.58 -5.14 -8.41
CA MET A 144 8.30 -4.79 -7.78
C MET A 144 7.75 -3.57 -8.51
N VAL A 145 6.45 -3.53 -8.77
CA VAL A 145 5.84 -2.44 -9.55
C VAL A 145 4.80 -1.70 -8.72
N LEU A 146 4.85 -0.36 -8.74
CA LEU A 146 3.84 0.47 -8.10
C LEU A 146 2.59 0.56 -8.98
N THR A 147 1.43 0.37 -8.34
CA THR A 147 0.11 0.62 -8.93
C THR A 147 -0.66 1.57 -8.01
N VAL A 148 -1.75 2.15 -8.50
CA VAL A 148 -2.55 3.11 -7.75
C VAL A 148 -4.04 2.84 -7.90
N HIS A 149 -4.78 3.16 -6.84
CA HIS A 149 -6.22 2.90 -6.75
C HIS A 149 -7.02 3.58 -7.88
N ARG A 150 -6.64 4.81 -8.27
CA ARG A 150 -7.35 5.57 -9.31
C ARG A 150 -7.38 4.90 -10.68
N TRP A 151 -6.50 3.92 -10.91
CA TRP A 151 -6.52 3.14 -12.15
C TRP A 151 -7.62 2.07 -12.16
N PHE A 152 -8.19 1.74 -11.00
CA PHE A 152 -9.16 0.65 -10.86
C PHE A 152 -10.55 1.13 -10.47
N ALA A 153 -10.69 2.38 -10.08
CA ALA A 153 -11.96 2.97 -9.67
C ALA A 153 -11.91 4.49 -9.84
N ASN A 154 -13.08 5.12 -9.86
CA ASN A 154 -13.17 6.58 -9.91
C ASN A 154 -12.87 7.15 -8.51
N LYS A 155 -11.60 7.24 -8.16
CA LYS A 155 -11.10 7.68 -6.87
C LYS A 155 -9.95 8.68 -7.05
N SER A 156 -9.79 9.60 -6.08
CA SER A 156 -8.64 10.50 -6.01
C SER A 156 -7.39 9.79 -5.48
N CYS A 157 -7.57 8.73 -4.70
CA CYS A 157 -6.48 7.95 -4.12
C CYS A 157 -5.45 7.52 -5.17
N PRO A 158 -4.16 7.67 -4.93
CA PRO A 158 -3.50 8.00 -3.65
C PRO A 158 -3.36 9.49 -3.36
N GLY A 159 -4.08 10.37 -4.04
CA GLY A 159 -3.96 11.81 -3.98
C GLY A 159 -2.80 12.32 -4.84
N ASP A 160 -2.93 13.56 -5.35
CA ASP A 160 -1.93 14.11 -6.26
C ASP A 160 -0.59 14.35 -5.57
N TRP A 161 -0.61 14.65 -4.26
CA TRP A 161 0.63 14.83 -3.52
C TRP A 161 1.52 13.59 -3.60
N LEU A 162 0.97 12.41 -3.31
CA LEU A 162 1.73 11.15 -3.38
C LEU A 162 1.93 10.71 -4.83
N TYR A 163 0.90 10.83 -5.67
CA TYR A 163 1.00 10.44 -7.08
C TYR A 163 2.20 11.10 -7.75
N ASN A 164 2.39 12.42 -7.52
CA ASN A 164 3.50 13.17 -8.11
C ASN A 164 4.87 12.81 -7.52
N ARG A 165 4.90 12.04 -6.43
CA ARG A 165 6.14 11.60 -5.75
C ARG A 165 6.45 10.13 -5.93
N LEU A 166 5.62 9.38 -6.65
CA LEU A 166 5.83 7.93 -6.81
C LEU A 166 7.12 7.60 -7.56
N GLY A 167 7.54 8.45 -8.49
CA GLY A 167 8.84 8.32 -9.14
C GLY A 167 9.99 8.45 -8.14
N ASN A 168 9.92 9.44 -7.25
CA ASN A 168 10.92 9.61 -6.19
C ASN A 168 10.89 8.43 -5.21
N LEU A 169 9.71 7.96 -4.85
CA LEU A 169 9.56 6.78 -3.98
C LEU A 169 10.25 5.56 -4.60
N ALA A 170 10.00 5.30 -5.88
CA ALA A 170 10.61 4.19 -6.59
C ALA A 170 12.15 4.30 -6.60
N ASP A 171 12.67 5.51 -6.85
CA ASP A 171 14.11 5.76 -6.88
C ASP A 171 14.75 5.59 -5.49
N GLU A 172 14.12 6.11 -4.45
CA GLU A 172 14.61 5.99 -3.07
C GLU A 172 14.64 4.54 -2.59
N VAL A 173 13.64 3.75 -2.95
CA VAL A 173 13.55 2.34 -2.56
C VAL A 173 14.57 1.50 -3.32
N THR A 174 14.80 1.80 -4.59
CA THR A 174 15.74 1.05 -5.44
C THR A 174 17.20 1.36 -5.08
N ALA A 175 17.45 2.54 -4.56
CA ALA A 175 18.80 3.01 -4.24
C ALA A 175 19.54 2.14 -3.19
#